data_9a4ac02ac129a380f8839a0e7606c4c2
#
_entry.id   9a4ac02ac129a380f8839a0e7606c4c2
#
_cell.length_a   1.000
_cell.length_b   1.000
_cell.length_c   1.000
_cell.angle_alpha   90.00
_cell.angle_beta   90.00
_cell.angle_gamma   90.00
#
_symmetry.space_group_name_H-M   'P 1'
#
loop_
_entity.id
_entity.type
_entity.pdbx_description
1 polymer ?
#
loop_
_entity_poly.entity_id
_entity_poly.type
_entity_poly.pdbx_seq_one_letter_code
_entity_poly.pdbx_strand_id
1 'polypeptide(L)'
;LVRLVKEADHVVIMGHRMSDLDAIGSAEGVLRICKICDVPAVIAVRRDATLAGSLIDALCRAGQADDFIDPKGALPIISKKTLCVVVDTYQLGLVESKEILERCGKVAVIDHHRKGVGFIEHADLVCHEPYSSSASELVTELLQYVGERDDKPNRVEAEGLLAGIMLDTRDFTLHTGVRTFEAAAALRRYGAETERVRQLFDVTMVEYNAKADLVEAAQMYRSCAISVSGEVPPEARVAIAQAANDLLTIQNVEASFVAVQVGTGVNISARSLGAVNVQVIMESLGGGGHQTMAAAQLKHITPEAARARIQTAIDQYRESQKKTSSEADAEPKKKDNKP
;
A
#
# COMPACT_ATOMS: atom_id res chain seq x y z
N LEU A 1 -19.50 -10.47 5.20
CA LEU A 1 -18.37 -11.36 4.97
C LEU A 1 -18.65 -12.75 5.51
N VAL A 2 -18.93 -12.96 6.80
CA VAL A 2 -19.12 -14.27 7.46
C VAL A 2 -20.13 -15.17 6.73
N ARG A 3 -21.25 -14.59 6.23
CA ARG A 3 -22.21 -15.37 5.44
C ARG A 3 -21.58 -15.91 4.14
N LEU A 4 -20.84 -15.07 3.39
CA LEU A 4 -20.17 -15.47 2.16
C LEU A 4 -19.12 -16.55 2.42
N VAL A 5 -18.36 -16.43 3.52
CA VAL A 5 -17.37 -17.44 3.95
C VAL A 5 -18.07 -18.77 4.22
N LYS A 6 -19.16 -18.79 5.00
CA LYS A 6 -19.88 -20.02 5.34
C LYS A 6 -20.59 -20.70 4.15
N GLU A 7 -20.87 -19.94 3.08
CA GLU A 7 -21.46 -20.47 1.85
C GLU A 7 -20.41 -21.02 0.87
N ALA A 8 -19.13 -20.76 1.11
CA ALA A 8 -18.03 -21.17 0.25
C ALA A 8 -17.49 -22.56 0.63
N ASP A 9 -17.06 -23.34 -0.36
CA ASP A 9 -16.34 -24.60 -0.14
C ASP A 9 -14.86 -24.33 0.22
N HIS A 10 -14.29 -23.25 -0.32
CA HIS A 10 -12.93 -22.76 -0.10
C HIS A 10 -12.90 -21.25 -0.18
N VAL A 11 -11.95 -20.62 0.53
CA VAL A 11 -11.66 -19.19 0.41
C VAL A 11 -10.23 -18.99 -0.08
N VAL A 12 -10.05 -18.19 -1.11
CA VAL A 12 -8.73 -17.72 -1.55
C VAL A 12 -8.64 -16.23 -1.25
N ILE A 13 -7.66 -15.86 -0.43
CA ILE A 13 -7.43 -14.48 -0.01
C ILE A 13 -6.22 -13.97 -0.76
N MET A 14 -6.28 -12.74 -1.26
CA MET A 14 -5.14 -12.10 -1.91
C MET A 14 -5.18 -10.58 -1.74
N GLY A 15 -4.01 -9.96 -1.71
CA GLY A 15 -3.85 -8.52 -1.76
C GLY A 15 -3.44 -8.02 -3.14
N HIS A 16 -2.65 -6.96 -3.17
CA HIS A 16 -2.01 -6.44 -4.37
C HIS A 16 -0.67 -7.14 -4.69
N ARG A 17 -0.19 -7.02 -5.94
CA ARG A 17 0.99 -7.74 -6.48
C ARG A 17 2.29 -7.55 -5.72
N MET A 18 2.45 -6.46 -5.01
CA MET A 18 3.62 -6.15 -4.18
C MET A 18 3.18 -6.06 -2.73
N SER A 19 2.40 -7.07 -2.28
CA SER A 19 1.77 -7.10 -0.96
C SER A 19 2.73 -6.64 0.13
N ASP A 20 2.31 -5.67 0.90
CA ASP A 20 3.03 -5.13 2.03
C ASP A 20 2.47 -5.67 3.37
N LEU A 21 2.86 -5.07 4.48
CA LEU A 21 2.42 -5.53 5.80
C LEU A 21 0.92 -5.33 6.02
N ASP A 22 0.26 -4.34 5.37
CA ASP A 22 -1.19 -4.18 5.50
C ASP A 22 -1.94 -5.23 4.68
N ALA A 23 -1.50 -5.47 3.43
CA ALA A 23 -2.08 -6.50 2.60
C ALA A 23 -1.97 -7.90 3.23
N ILE A 24 -0.82 -8.27 3.79
CA ILE A 24 -0.63 -9.60 4.40
C ILE A 24 -1.28 -9.67 5.80
N GLY A 25 -1.17 -8.63 6.62
CA GLY A 25 -1.81 -8.58 7.93
C GLY A 25 -3.32 -8.66 7.84
N SER A 26 -3.94 -7.91 6.93
CA SER A 26 -5.39 -7.99 6.69
C SER A 26 -5.80 -9.34 6.11
N ALA A 27 -4.99 -9.94 5.21
CA ALA A 27 -5.23 -11.29 4.70
C ALA A 27 -5.23 -12.35 5.81
N GLU A 28 -4.28 -12.28 6.75
CA GLU A 28 -4.24 -13.16 7.93
C GLU A 28 -5.47 -13.00 8.83
N GLY A 29 -5.91 -11.78 9.04
CA GLY A 29 -7.14 -11.53 9.80
C GLY A 29 -8.37 -12.12 9.11
N VAL A 30 -8.48 -12.06 7.78
CA VAL A 30 -9.55 -12.73 7.02
C VAL A 30 -9.40 -14.25 7.11
N LEU A 31 -8.18 -14.78 7.04
CA LEU A 31 -7.92 -16.21 7.22
C LEU A 31 -8.38 -16.66 8.61
N ARG A 32 -8.15 -15.88 9.67
CA ARG A 32 -8.68 -16.17 11.01
C ARG A 32 -10.20 -16.24 11.00
N ILE A 33 -10.89 -15.33 10.30
CA ILE A 33 -12.36 -15.39 10.15
C ILE A 33 -12.79 -16.71 9.48
N CYS A 34 -12.06 -17.18 8.46
CA CYS A 34 -12.34 -18.44 7.79
C CYS A 34 -12.13 -19.64 8.74
N LYS A 35 -11.05 -19.65 9.53
CA LYS A 35 -10.77 -20.67 10.55
C LYS A 35 -11.87 -20.72 11.62
N ILE A 36 -12.37 -19.57 12.08
CA ILE A 36 -13.51 -19.48 13.03
C ILE A 36 -14.80 -20.05 12.40
N CYS A 37 -14.97 -19.91 11.10
CA CYS A 37 -16.13 -20.43 10.38
C CYS A 37 -15.98 -21.91 9.97
N ASP A 38 -14.86 -22.55 10.27
CA ASP A 38 -14.49 -23.92 9.86
C ASP A 38 -14.51 -24.08 8.33
N VAL A 39 -14.04 -23.08 7.59
CA VAL A 39 -13.96 -23.08 6.13
C VAL A 39 -12.49 -23.06 5.70
N PRO A 40 -12.06 -24.03 4.85
CA PRO A 40 -10.69 -24.05 4.33
C PRO A 40 -10.36 -22.79 3.56
N ALA A 41 -9.19 -22.19 3.85
CA ALA A 41 -8.77 -20.96 3.23
C ALA A 41 -7.25 -20.91 3.06
N VAL A 42 -6.78 -20.18 2.05
CA VAL A 42 -5.36 -19.94 1.78
C VAL A 42 -5.13 -18.49 1.35
N ILE A 43 -3.94 -17.99 1.61
CA ILE A 43 -3.47 -16.68 1.15
C ILE A 43 -2.61 -16.90 -0.09
N ALA A 44 -3.08 -16.40 -1.24
CA ALA A 44 -2.34 -16.46 -2.49
C ALA A 44 -1.39 -15.26 -2.58
N VAL A 45 -0.08 -15.53 -2.57
CA VAL A 45 0.96 -14.49 -2.60
C VAL A 45 2.24 -15.01 -3.27
N ARG A 46 2.87 -14.17 -4.10
CA ARG A 46 4.20 -14.43 -4.64
C ARG A 46 5.27 -14.02 -3.64
N ARG A 47 5.97 -15.01 -3.10
CA ARG A 47 7.02 -14.82 -2.09
C ARG A 47 8.21 -13.99 -2.60
N ASP A 48 8.47 -14.00 -3.89
CA ASP A 48 9.55 -13.26 -4.57
C ASP A 48 9.21 -11.81 -4.89
N ALA A 49 7.95 -11.42 -4.77
CA ALA A 49 7.46 -10.08 -5.11
C ALA A 49 6.89 -9.31 -3.91
N THR A 50 6.56 -9.99 -2.83
CA THR A 50 5.98 -9.36 -1.62
C THR A 50 7.01 -8.49 -0.88
N LEU A 51 6.53 -7.40 -0.30
CA LEU A 51 7.30 -6.54 0.62
C LEU A 51 7.13 -6.95 2.09
N ALA A 52 6.22 -7.89 2.38
CA ALA A 52 5.94 -8.41 3.73
C ALA A 52 6.64 -9.73 4.03
N GLY A 53 7.82 -9.98 3.44
CA GLY A 53 8.58 -11.22 3.66
C GLY A 53 8.85 -11.51 5.13
N SER A 54 9.19 -10.49 5.92
CA SER A 54 9.43 -10.59 7.37
C SER A 54 8.22 -11.11 8.14
N LEU A 55 7.01 -10.63 7.82
CA LEU A 55 5.76 -11.07 8.43
C LEU A 55 5.42 -12.52 8.03
N ILE A 56 5.50 -12.84 6.73
CA ILE A 56 5.23 -14.19 6.26
C ILE A 56 6.19 -15.19 6.89
N ASP A 57 7.48 -14.84 7.03
CA ASP A 57 8.46 -15.69 7.71
C ASP A 57 8.16 -15.86 9.21
N ALA A 58 7.66 -14.83 9.87
CA ALA A 58 7.23 -14.91 11.27
C ALA A 58 6.01 -15.84 11.43
N LEU A 59 5.02 -15.76 10.54
CA LEU A 59 3.85 -16.62 10.50
C LEU A 59 4.23 -18.08 10.18
N CYS A 60 5.11 -18.31 9.20
CA CYS A 60 5.63 -19.63 8.90
C CYS A 60 6.37 -20.27 10.10
N ARG A 61 7.20 -19.50 10.82
CA ARG A 61 7.85 -19.96 12.06
C ARG A 61 6.86 -20.27 13.18
N ALA A 62 5.70 -19.64 13.16
CA ALA A 62 4.60 -19.94 14.09
C ALA A 62 3.75 -21.15 13.68
N GLY A 63 4.11 -21.88 12.62
CA GLY A 63 3.42 -23.09 12.16
C GLY A 63 2.34 -22.83 11.12
N GLN A 64 2.31 -21.66 10.49
CA GLN A 64 1.29 -21.26 9.52
C GLN A 64 1.81 -21.29 8.07
N ALA A 65 2.82 -22.10 7.78
CA ALA A 65 3.42 -22.17 6.44
C ALA A 65 2.42 -22.65 5.36
N ASP A 66 1.52 -23.55 5.72
CA ASP A 66 0.51 -24.11 4.82
C ASP A 66 -0.63 -23.14 4.48
N ASP A 67 -0.72 -22.02 5.19
CA ASP A 67 -1.69 -20.96 4.94
C ASP A 67 -1.35 -20.15 3.68
N PHE A 68 -0.08 -20.22 3.21
CA PHE A 68 0.42 -19.45 2.06
C PHE A 68 0.63 -20.34 0.83
N ILE A 69 0.16 -19.88 -0.33
CA ILE A 69 0.30 -20.58 -1.59
C ILE A 69 0.70 -19.63 -2.72
N ASP A 70 1.53 -20.12 -3.67
CA ASP A 70 1.75 -19.37 -4.92
C ASP A 70 0.43 -19.23 -5.71
N PRO A 71 0.13 -18.09 -6.33
CA PRO A 71 -1.12 -17.90 -7.06
C PRO A 71 -1.43 -18.98 -8.11
N LYS A 72 -0.41 -19.54 -8.79
CA LYS A 72 -0.61 -20.65 -9.72
C LYS A 72 -0.97 -21.93 -9.02
N GLY A 73 -0.42 -22.16 -7.82
CA GLY A 73 -0.75 -23.29 -6.96
C GLY A 73 -2.18 -23.25 -6.42
N ALA A 74 -2.77 -22.06 -6.29
CA ALA A 74 -4.17 -21.90 -5.87
C ALA A 74 -5.19 -22.26 -6.97
N LEU A 75 -4.82 -22.20 -8.25
CA LEU A 75 -5.77 -22.42 -9.35
C LEU A 75 -6.49 -23.78 -9.32
N PRO A 76 -5.84 -24.91 -8.98
CA PRO A 76 -6.49 -26.22 -8.93
C PRO A 76 -7.57 -26.36 -7.85
N ILE A 77 -7.53 -25.58 -6.78
CA ILE A 77 -8.51 -25.66 -5.68
C ILE A 77 -9.71 -24.71 -5.90
N ILE A 78 -9.70 -23.90 -6.95
CA ILE A 78 -10.78 -22.97 -7.24
C ILE A 78 -11.94 -23.67 -7.93
N SER A 79 -13.15 -23.46 -7.41
CA SER A 79 -14.42 -23.90 -7.97
C SER A 79 -15.41 -22.74 -8.11
N LYS A 80 -16.58 -22.99 -8.66
CA LYS A 80 -17.70 -22.00 -8.70
C LYS A 80 -18.28 -21.68 -7.32
N LYS A 81 -17.90 -22.43 -6.29
CA LYS A 81 -18.26 -22.16 -4.89
C LYS A 81 -17.09 -21.54 -4.08
N THR A 82 -15.96 -21.29 -4.71
CA THR A 82 -14.84 -20.62 -4.06
C THR A 82 -15.13 -19.12 -3.94
N LEU A 83 -14.92 -18.57 -2.75
CA LEU A 83 -14.93 -17.13 -2.48
C LEU A 83 -13.50 -16.57 -2.64
N CYS A 84 -13.34 -15.56 -3.48
CA CYS A 84 -12.12 -14.74 -3.49
C CYS A 84 -12.32 -13.55 -2.55
N VAL A 85 -11.43 -13.36 -1.58
CA VAL A 85 -11.39 -12.15 -0.76
C VAL A 85 -10.18 -11.34 -1.16
N VAL A 86 -10.41 -10.15 -1.70
CA VAL A 86 -9.36 -9.19 -2.06
C VAL A 86 -9.24 -8.18 -0.93
N VAL A 87 -8.05 -8.04 -0.39
CA VAL A 87 -7.73 -7.08 0.68
C VAL A 87 -6.75 -6.02 0.20
N ASP A 88 -6.85 -4.83 0.77
CA ASP A 88 -5.92 -3.72 0.58
C ASP A 88 -5.75 -3.29 -0.90
N THR A 89 -6.70 -3.62 -1.73
CA THR A 89 -6.83 -3.07 -3.08
C THR A 89 -8.21 -3.35 -3.65
N TYR A 90 -8.77 -2.40 -4.37
CA TYR A 90 -9.98 -2.60 -5.18
C TYR A 90 -9.68 -2.53 -6.69
N GLN A 91 -8.43 -2.23 -7.06
CA GLN A 91 -8.03 -2.03 -8.46
C GLN A 91 -7.69 -3.36 -9.13
N LEU A 92 -8.47 -3.71 -10.16
CA LEU A 92 -8.25 -4.92 -10.96
C LEU A 92 -6.83 -5.02 -11.55
N GLY A 93 -6.23 -3.86 -11.86
CA GLY A 93 -4.85 -3.77 -12.38
C GLY A 93 -3.77 -4.15 -11.36
N LEU A 94 -4.06 -4.09 -10.06
CA LEU A 94 -3.10 -4.27 -8.98
C LEU A 94 -3.23 -5.60 -8.24
N VAL A 95 -4.35 -6.32 -8.35
CA VAL A 95 -4.55 -7.59 -7.64
C VAL A 95 -3.42 -8.59 -7.90
N GLU A 96 -3.13 -9.42 -6.93
CA GLU A 96 -2.08 -10.45 -7.00
C GLU A 96 -2.27 -11.36 -8.22
N SER A 97 -3.49 -11.83 -8.50
CA SER A 97 -3.82 -12.65 -9.64
C SER A 97 -5.22 -12.35 -10.19
N LYS A 98 -5.28 -11.85 -11.42
CA LYS A 98 -6.55 -11.69 -12.14
C LYS A 98 -7.21 -13.04 -12.44
N GLU A 99 -6.42 -14.06 -12.71
CA GLU A 99 -6.93 -15.40 -13.04
C GLU A 99 -7.67 -16.04 -11.85
N ILE A 100 -7.17 -15.85 -10.62
CA ILE A 100 -7.89 -16.28 -9.40
C ILE A 100 -9.23 -15.56 -9.32
N LEU A 101 -9.23 -14.22 -9.48
CA LEU A 101 -10.42 -13.40 -9.39
C LEU A 101 -11.50 -13.83 -10.40
N GLU A 102 -11.10 -14.09 -11.65
CA GLU A 102 -12.00 -14.48 -12.75
C GLU A 102 -12.58 -15.90 -12.60
N ARG A 103 -11.84 -16.80 -11.95
CA ARG A 103 -12.26 -18.21 -11.77
C ARG A 103 -13.15 -18.42 -10.57
N CYS A 104 -13.05 -17.59 -9.54
CA CYS A 104 -13.87 -17.72 -8.33
C CYS A 104 -15.34 -17.44 -8.61
N GLY A 105 -16.23 -18.08 -7.85
CA GLY A 105 -17.66 -17.90 -8.03
C GLY A 105 -18.23 -16.67 -7.36
N LYS A 106 -17.58 -16.19 -6.30
CA LYS A 106 -17.94 -14.99 -5.54
C LYS A 106 -16.71 -14.19 -5.20
N VAL A 107 -16.87 -12.88 -5.06
CA VAL A 107 -15.79 -11.93 -4.75
C VAL A 107 -16.21 -11.01 -3.61
N ALA A 108 -15.35 -10.86 -2.62
CA ALA A 108 -15.45 -9.83 -1.60
C ALA A 108 -14.22 -8.93 -1.64
N VAL A 109 -14.40 -7.63 -1.43
CA VAL A 109 -13.32 -6.63 -1.41
C VAL A 109 -13.35 -5.91 -0.08
N ILE A 110 -12.19 -5.78 0.57
CA ILE A 110 -11.98 -4.99 1.80
C ILE A 110 -10.82 -4.05 1.53
N ASP A 111 -11.11 -2.75 1.43
CA ASP A 111 -10.12 -1.76 1.03
C ASP A 111 -10.41 -0.38 1.63
N HIS A 112 -9.35 0.40 1.86
CA HIS A 112 -9.40 1.75 2.40
C HIS A 112 -8.89 2.82 1.42
N HIS A 113 -8.36 2.43 0.26
CA HIS A 113 -7.84 3.37 -0.73
C HIS A 113 -8.94 4.22 -1.36
N ARG A 114 -8.63 5.46 -1.74
CA ARG A 114 -9.58 6.32 -2.46
C ARG A 114 -9.92 5.72 -3.82
N LYS A 115 -11.21 5.72 -4.18
CA LYS A 115 -11.70 5.20 -5.47
C LYS A 115 -11.03 5.92 -6.65
N GLY A 116 -10.44 5.15 -7.54
CA GLY A 116 -9.93 5.55 -8.83
C GLY A 116 -10.60 4.75 -9.96
N VAL A 117 -10.08 4.85 -11.17
CA VAL A 117 -10.55 4.09 -12.33
C VAL A 117 -10.04 2.64 -12.29
N GLY A 118 -10.77 1.70 -12.93
CA GLY A 118 -10.34 0.29 -13.06
C GLY A 118 -10.55 -0.54 -11.81
N PHE A 119 -11.65 -0.30 -11.09
CA PHE A 119 -12.04 -1.07 -9.91
C PHE A 119 -12.68 -2.42 -10.27
N ILE A 120 -12.78 -3.32 -9.29
CA ILE A 120 -13.46 -4.61 -9.40
C ILE A 120 -14.98 -4.33 -9.44
N GLU A 121 -15.60 -4.43 -10.64
CA GLU A 121 -16.99 -4.02 -10.84
C GLU A 121 -18.03 -5.01 -10.28
N HIS A 122 -17.69 -6.31 -10.25
CA HIS A 122 -18.61 -7.40 -9.89
C HIS A 122 -18.15 -8.09 -8.59
N ALA A 123 -18.24 -7.38 -7.46
CA ALA A 123 -18.02 -7.96 -6.15
C ALA A 123 -19.36 -8.17 -5.42
N ASP A 124 -19.53 -9.35 -4.80
CA ASP A 124 -20.70 -9.69 -3.98
C ASP A 124 -20.72 -8.94 -2.66
N LEU A 125 -19.55 -8.50 -2.19
CA LEU A 125 -19.37 -7.65 -1.03
C LEU A 125 -18.27 -6.64 -1.29
N VAL A 126 -18.52 -5.37 -0.98
CA VAL A 126 -17.52 -4.30 -0.98
C VAL A 126 -17.57 -3.63 0.38
N CYS A 127 -16.51 -3.81 1.17
CA CYS A 127 -16.23 -3.04 2.38
C CYS A 127 -15.12 -2.03 2.02
N HIS A 128 -15.55 -0.82 1.64
CA HIS A 128 -14.65 0.22 1.16
C HIS A 128 -14.81 1.47 2.00
N GLU A 129 -13.81 1.76 2.85
CA GLU A 129 -13.84 2.83 3.85
C GLU A 129 -12.61 3.75 3.75
N PRO A 130 -12.64 4.78 2.89
CA PRO A 130 -11.48 5.66 2.65
C PRO A 130 -11.04 6.50 3.86
N TYR A 131 -11.81 6.47 4.93
CA TYR A 131 -11.47 7.16 6.19
C TYR A 131 -10.84 6.22 7.23
N SER A 132 -10.79 4.92 6.94
CA SER A 132 -10.02 3.97 7.74
C SER A 132 -8.52 4.14 7.46
N SER A 133 -7.68 3.89 8.45
CA SER A 133 -6.23 4.04 8.30
C SER A 133 -5.62 2.95 7.42
N SER A 134 -6.21 1.76 7.40
CA SER A 134 -5.66 0.57 6.74
C SER A 134 -6.73 -0.51 6.55
N ALA A 135 -6.48 -1.49 5.69
CA ALA A 135 -7.31 -2.68 5.57
C ALA A 135 -7.22 -3.55 6.85
N SER A 136 -6.07 -3.56 7.52
CA SER A 136 -5.87 -4.23 8.81
C SER A 136 -6.73 -3.64 9.92
N GLU A 137 -6.97 -2.31 9.94
CA GLU A 137 -7.94 -1.68 10.84
C GLU A 137 -9.34 -2.26 10.60
N LEU A 138 -9.81 -2.25 9.34
CA LEU A 138 -11.13 -2.77 8.97
C LEU A 138 -11.31 -4.24 9.37
N VAL A 139 -10.32 -5.08 9.07
CA VAL A 139 -10.38 -6.50 9.41
C VAL A 139 -10.32 -6.71 10.93
N THR A 140 -9.54 -5.91 11.66
CA THR A 140 -9.51 -5.96 13.13
C THR A 140 -10.88 -5.63 13.74
N GLU A 141 -11.59 -4.64 13.19
CA GLU A 141 -12.96 -4.33 13.61
C GLU A 141 -13.90 -5.50 13.34
N LEU A 142 -13.85 -6.12 12.15
CA LEU A 142 -14.66 -7.30 11.83
C LEU A 142 -14.42 -8.45 12.79
N LEU A 143 -13.17 -8.72 13.16
CA LEU A 143 -12.78 -9.78 14.08
C LEU A 143 -13.37 -9.61 15.48
N GLN A 144 -13.73 -8.40 15.90
CA GLN A 144 -14.39 -8.18 17.20
C GLN A 144 -15.80 -8.77 17.25
N TYR A 145 -16.47 -8.90 16.10
CA TYR A 145 -17.84 -9.40 15.97
C TYR A 145 -17.93 -10.87 15.54
N VAL A 146 -16.80 -11.55 15.32
CA VAL A 146 -16.77 -12.93 14.82
C VAL A 146 -16.13 -13.84 15.86
N GLY A 147 -16.78 -15.01 16.12
CA GLY A 147 -16.31 -16.00 17.06
C GLY A 147 -16.44 -15.59 18.53
N GLU A 148 -16.08 -16.52 19.41
CA GLU A 148 -16.05 -16.31 20.87
C GLU A 148 -14.69 -15.74 21.31
N ARG A 149 -14.50 -15.62 22.63
CA ARG A 149 -13.28 -15.02 23.19
C ARG A 149 -12.01 -15.80 22.81
N ASP A 150 -12.10 -17.12 22.78
CA ASP A 150 -10.96 -18.00 22.52
C ASP A 150 -10.65 -18.20 21.02
N ASP A 151 -11.55 -17.71 20.14
CA ASP A 151 -11.38 -17.78 18.67
C ASP A 151 -10.58 -16.61 18.10
N LYS A 152 -10.24 -15.61 18.92
CA LYS A 152 -9.58 -14.39 18.45
C LYS A 152 -8.18 -14.65 17.88
N PRO A 153 -7.61 -13.71 17.12
CA PRO A 153 -6.26 -13.86 16.58
C PRO A 153 -5.24 -14.28 17.64
N ASN A 154 -4.36 -15.19 17.28
CA ASN A 154 -3.20 -15.46 18.09
C ASN A 154 -2.22 -14.27 18.06
N ARG A 155 -1.17 -14.32 18.89
CA ARG A 155 -0.21 -13.22 19.01
C ARG A 155 0.41 -12.81 17.67
N VAL A 156 0.88 -13.75 16.85
CA VAL A 156 1.60 -13.45 15.61
C VAL A 156 0.65 -12.86 14.56
N GLU A 157 -0.58 -13.35 14.48
CA GLU A 157 -1.63 -12.79 13.62
C GLU A 157 -2.00 -11.36 14.06
N ALA A 158 -2.12 -11.15 15.38
CA ALA A 158 -2.37 -9.82 15.93
C ALA A 158 -1.19 -8.85 15.71
N GLU A 159 0.05 -9.35 15.77
CA GLU A 159 1.27 -8.59 15.41
C GLU A 159 1.26 -8.20 13.92
N GLY A 160 0.83 -9.09 13.03
CA GLY A 160 0.70 -8.82 11.60
C GLY A 160 -0.33 -7.73 11.29
N LEU A 161 -1.53 -7.82 11.88
CA LEU A 161 -2.56 -6.79 11.75
C LEU A 161 -2.09 -5.43 12.30
N LEU A 162 -1.40 -5.43 13.44
CA LEU A 162 -0.85 -4.20 14.01
C LEU A 162 0.27 -3.61 13.14
N ALA A 163 1.08 -4.46 12.50
CA ALA A 163 2.10 -4.01 11.57
C ALA A 163 1.49 -3.32 10.34
N GLY A 164 0.39 -3.83 9.79
CA GLY A 164 -0.35 -3.18 8.71
C GLY A 164 -0.83 -1.77 9.13
N ILE A 165 -1.48 -1.65 10.28
CA ILE A 165 -1.91 -0.35 10.83
C ILE A 165 -0.70 0.59 10.98
N MET A 166 0.41 0.12 11.57
CA MET A 166 1.61 0.95 11.79
C MET A 166 2.27 1.38 10.48
N LEU A 167 2.25 0.54 9.44
CA LEU A 167 2.79 0.87 8.13
C LEU A 167 2.05 2.08 7.53
N ASP A 168 0.74 1.97 7.39
CA ASP A 168 -0.08 2.96 6.71
C ASP A 168 -0.26 4.26 7.48
N THR A 169 -0.22 4.18 8.80
CA THR A 169 -0.26 5.36 9.67
C THR A 169 1.10 5.99 9.92
N ARG A 170 2.19 5.40 9.44
CA ARG A 170 3.55 5.79 9.80
C ARG A 170 3.70 5.92 11.31
N ASP A 171 3.57 4.79 12.00
CA ASP A 171 3.62 4.73 13.48
C ASP A 171 2.60 5.68 14.13
N PHE A 172 1.34 5.64 13.68
CA PHE A 172 0.22 6.47 14.19
C PHE A 172 0.40 7.98 14.00
N THR A 173 1.19 8.40 13.02
CA THR A 173 1.44 9.82 12.72
C THR A 173 0.46 10.36 11.67
N LEU A 174 0.06 9.55 10.68
CA LEU A 174 -0.81 9.96 9.58
C LEU A 174 -2.11 9.13 9.58
N HIS A 175 -3.19 9.73 9.07
CA HIS A 175 -4.49 9.07 8.86
C HIS A 175 -5.02 8.30 10.07
N THR A 176 -4.64 8.71 11.28
CA THR A 176 -4.96 8.04 12.53
C THR A 176 -6.19 8.65 13.17
N GLY A 177 -7.24 7.85 13.34
CA GLY A 177 -8.49 8.23 14.00
C GLY A 177 -8.68 7.48 15.32
N VAL A 178 -9.81 7.72 15.99
CA VAL A 178 -10.19 6.99 17.22
C VAL A 178 -10.29 5.50 16.94
N ARG A 179 -10.91 5.11 15.81
CA ARG A 179 -11.06 3.71 15.38
C ARG A 179 -9.71 3.00 15.25
N THR A 180 -8.70 3.70 14.73
CA THR A 180 -7.33 3.16 14.59
C THR A 180 -6.74 2.79 15.95
N PHE A 181 -6.89 3.66 16.96
CA PHE A 181 -6.42 3.37 18.33
C PHE A 181 -7.25 2.26 19.01
N GLU A 182 -8.55 2.19 18.76
CA GLU A 182 -9.41 1.11 19.25
C GLU A 182 -9.02 -0.24 18.65
N ALA A 183 -8.74 -0.30 17.34
CA ALA A 183 -8.21 -1.48 16.66
C ALA A 183 -6.85 -1.89 17.25
N ALA A 184 -5.91 -0.96 17.39
CA ALA A 184 -4.61 -1.23 18.00
C ALA A 184 -4.75 -1.72 19.45
N ALA A 185 -5.66 -1.15 20.25
CA ALA A 185 -5.93 -1.60 21.60
C ALA A 185 -6.54 -3.01 21.62
N ALA A 186 -7.39 -3.37 20.65
CA ALA A 186 -7.92 -4.74 20.51
C ALA A 186 -6.78 -5.73 20.21
N LEU A 187 -5.89 -5.40 19.26
CA LEU A 187 -4.74 -6.23 18.91
C LEU A 187 -3.77 -6.41 20.08
N ARG A 188 -3.56 -5.37 20.90
CA ARG A 188 -2.80 -5.49 22.15
C ARG A 188 -3.47 -6.46 23.14
N ARG A 189 -4.80 -6.48 23.25
CA ARG A 189 -5.54 -7.45 24.07
C ARG A 189 -5.43 -8.88 23.55
N TYR A 190 -5.26 -9.06 22.22
CA TYR A 190 -4.98 -10.36 21.60
C TYR A 190 -3.53 -10.80 21.72
N GLY A 191 -2.67 -9.98 22.36
CA GLY A 191 -1.30 -10.34 22.70
C GLY A 191 -0.23 -9.78 21.76
N ALA A 192 -0.57 -8.90 20.80
CA ALA A 192 0.44 -8.25 19.96
C ALA A 192 1.45 -7.47 20.82
N GLU A 193 2.74 -7.68 20.57
CA GLU A 193 3.84 -6.99 21.25
C GLU A 193 4.48 -5.98 20.31
N THR A 194 4.44 -4.69 20.66
CA THR A 194 4.93 -3.61 19.78
C THR A 194 6.41 -3.72 19.44
N GLU A 195 7.24 -4.27 20.33
CA GLU A 195 8.65 -4.54 20.04
C GLU A 195 8.81 -5.57 18.91
N ARG A 196 8.01 -6.63 18.91
CA ARG A 196 8.01 -7.65 17.85
C ARG A 196 7.46 -7.11 16.54
N VAL A 197 6.40 -6.30 16.62
CA VAL A 197 5.88 -5.60 15.45
C VAL A 197 6.97 -4.72 14.84
N ARG A 198 7.73 -4.00 15.67
CA ARG A 198 8.85 -3.18 15.19
C ARG A 198 9.90 -3.98 14.43
N GLN A 199 10.20 -5.20 14.86
CA GLN A 199 11.14 -6.10 14.18
C GLN A 199 10.69 -6.51 12.76
N LEU A 200 9.38 -6.44 12.46
CA LEU A 200 8.88 -6.71 11.10
C LEU A 200 9.29 -5.61 10.10
N PHE A 201 9.69 -4.45 10.59
CA PHE A 201 10.19 -3.31 9.80
C PHE A 201 11.72 -3.25 9.76
N ASP A 202 12.41 -4.23 10.34
CA ASP A 202 13.87 -4.27 10.32
C ASP A 202 14.36 -4.36 8.87
N VAL A 203 15.39 -3.60 8.57
CA VAL A 203 16.05 -3.56 7.27
C VAL A 203 17.46 -4.13 7.38
N THR A 204 17.96 -4.70 6.30
CA THR A 204 19.35 -5.15 6.24
C THR A 204 20.31 -3.95 6.19
N MET A 205 21.57 -4.18 6.58
CA MET A 205 22.62 -3.15 6.45
C MET A 205 22.77 -2.68 4.99
N VAL A 206 22.56 -3.56 4.02
CA VAL A 206 22.60 -3.22 2.58
C VAL A 206 21.47 -2.24 2.22
N GLU A 207 20.25 -2.52 2.65
CA GLU A 207 19.09 -1.63 2.44
C GLU A 207 19.28 -0.30 3.18
N TYR A 208 19.78 -0.35 4.43
CA TYR A 208 20.04 0.85 5.22
C TYR A 208 21.06 1.76 4.53
N ASN A 209 22.20 1.21 4.10
CA ASN A 209 23.25 1.97 3.41
C ASN A 209 22.73 2.53 2.08
N ALA A 210 22.04 1.72 1.27
CA ALA A 210 21.46 2.18 0.01
C ALA A 210 20.46 3.33 0.23
N LYS A 211 19.64 3.26 1.29
CA LYS A 211 18.74 4.36 1.65
C LYS A 211 19.49 5.62 2.08
N ALA A 212 20.53 5.46 2.92
CA ALA A 212 21.35 6.58 3.38
C ALA A 212 22.05 7.28 2.22
N ASP A 213 22.64 6.53 1.29
CA ASP A 213 23.30 7.07 0.09
C ASP A 213 22.30 7.86 -0.78
N LEU A 214 21.06 7.34 -0.94
CA LEU A 214 20.01 8.01 -1.68
C LEU A 214 19.56 9.31 -1.01
N VAL A 215 19.49 9.35 0.31
CA VAL A 215 19.14 10.57 1.06
C VAL A 215 20.27 11.59 0.98
N GLU A 216 21.54 11.17 1.14
CA GLU A 216 22.72 12.04 1.05
C GLU A 216 22.87 12.67 -0.35
N ALA A 217 22.58 11.91 -1.42
CA ALA A 217 22.64 12.38 -2.81
C ALA A 217 21.55 13.41 -3.17
N ALA A 218 20.61 13.68 -2.26
CA ALA A 218 19.49 14.57 -2.53
C ALA A 218 19.93 16.04 -2.59
N GLN A 219 19.39 16.76 -3.56
CA GLN A 219 19.59 18.18 -3.74
C GLN A 219 18.25 18.91 -3.73
N MET A 220 18.24 20.06 -3.06
CA MET A 220 17.04 20.90 -3.04
C MET A 220 16.85 21.60 -4.38
N TYR A 221 15.64 21.54 -4.90
CA TYR A 221 15.20 22.29 -6.06
C TYR A 221 13.82 22.89 -5.77
N ARG A 222 13.75 24.21 -5.59
CA ARG A 222 12.58 24.92 -5.04
C ARG A 222 12.21 24.33 -3.66
N SER A 223 10.96 23.87 -3.45
CA SER A 223 10.55 23.14 -2.24
C SER A 223 10.52 21.63 -2.45
N CYS A 224 11.30 21.09 -3.39
CA CYS A 224 11.38 19.67 -3.67
C CYS A 224 12.80 19.16 -3.40
N ALA A 225 12.91 17.94 -2.86
CA ALA A 225 14.18 17.22 -2.77
C ALA A 225 14.29 16.24 -3.95
N ILE A 226 15.38 16.32 -4.72
CA ILE A 226 15.63 15.44 -5.86
C ILE A 226 16.92 14.66 -5.60
N SER A 227 16.79 13.36 -5.39
CA SER A 227 17.90 12.41 -5.32
C SER A 227 18.05 11.67 -6.64
N VAL A 228 19.27 11.52 -7.09
CA VAL A 228 19.59 10.77 -8.31
C VAL A 228 20.82 9.91 -8.04
N SER A 229 20.69 8.61 -8.31
CA SER A 229 21.76 7.64 -8.06
C SER A 229 21.93 6.68 -9.24
N GLY A 230 23.10 6.04 -9.29
CA GLY A 230 23.35 4.88 -10.13
C GLY A 230 22.50 3.67 -9.75
N GLU A 231 22.95 2.48 -10.15
CA GLU A 231 22.23 1.24 -9.81
C GLU A 231 22.25 0.98 -8.29
N VAL A 232 21.09 0.58 -7.78
CA VAL A 232 20.91 0.09 -6.42
C VAL A 232 20.78 -1.43 -6.47
N PRO A 233 21.38 -2.19 -5.54
CA PRO A 233 21.25 -3.64 -5.49
C PRO A 233 19.78 -4.09 -5.55
N PRO A 234 19.46 -5.19 -6.25
CA PRO A 234 18.08 -5.65 -6.38
C PRO A 234 17.35 -5.84 -5.05
N GLU A 235 18.08 -6.34 -4.04
CA GLU A 235 17.60 -6.53 -2.67
C GLU A 235 17.29 -5.22 -1.93
N ALA A 236 17.90 -4.11 -2.35
CA ALA A 236 17.72 -2.79 -1.74
C ALA A 236 16.72 -1.90 -2.50
N ARG A 237 15.93 -2.42 -3.44
CA ARG A 237 14.97 -1.63 -4.21
C ARG A 237 13.90 -0.95 -3.37
N VAL A 238 13.55 -1.55 -2.23
CA VAL A 238 12.61 -0.96 -1.27
C VAL A 238 13.15 0.35 -0.70
N ALA A 239 14.47 0.48 -0.58
CA ALA A 239 15.14 1.68 -0.09
C ALA A 239 14.82 2.93 -0.93
N ILE A 240 14.47 2.79 -2.21
CA ILE A 240 14.12 3.91 -3.11
C ILE A 240 12.84 4.62 -2.61
N ALA A 241 11.80 3.84 -2.31
CA ALA A 241 10.55 4.39 -1.79
C ALA A 241 10.71 4.91 -0.36
N GLN A 242 11.52 4.24 0.47
CA GLN A 242 11.83 4.66 1.84
C GLN A 242 12.62 5.98 1.82
N ALA A 243 13.65 6.12 0.99
CA ALA A 243 14.41 7.36 0.84
C ALA A 243 13.50 8.53 0.41
N ALA A 244 12.55 8.30 -0.52
CA ALA A 244 11.59 9.31 -0.91
C ALA A 244 10.70 9.75 0.28
N ASN A 245 10.31 8.84 1.15
CA ASN A 245 9.57 9.18 2.37
C ASN A 245 10.44 9.94 3.39
N ASP A 246 11.70 9.48 3.61
CA ASP A 246 12.61 10.11 4.57
C ASP A 246 12.93 11.56 4.17
N LEU A 247 13.09 11.83 2.87
CA LEU A 247 13.31 13.19 2.36
C LEU A 247 12.15 14.15 2.67
N LEU A 248 10.92 13.68 2.84
CA LEU A 248 9.79 14.52 3.25
C LEU A 248 9.85 14.94 4.72
N THR A 249 10.70 14.33 5.54
CA THR A 249 10.90 14.72 6.94
C THR A 249 11.83 15.94 7.07
N ILE A 250 12.52 16.31 5.99
CA ILE A 250 13.44 17.44 5.96
C ILE A 250 12.65 18.74 5.90
N GLN A 251 13.05 19.72 6.70
CA GLN A 251 12.40 21.03 6.76
C GLN A 251 12.33 21.69 5.38
N ASN A 252 11.17 22.28 5.04
CA ASN A 252 10.90 22.95 3.76
C ASN A 252 10.87 22.03 2.52
N VAL A 253 10.77 20.70 2.70
CA VAL A 253 10.51 19.76 1.62
C VAL A 253 9.01 19.47 1.55
N GLU A 254 8.37 19.89 0.45
CA GLU A 254 6.95 19.61 0.15
C GLU A 254 6.76 18.37 -0.70
N ALA A 255 7.76 18.03 -1.52
CA ALA A 255 7.78 16.82 -2.35
C ALA A 255 9.19 16.29 -2.52
N SER A 256 9.31 14.99 -2.75
CA SER A 256 10.58 14.29 -2.98
C SER A 256 10.52 13.43 -4.23
N PHE A 257 11.64 13.34 -4.93
CA PHE A 257 11.82 12.56 -6.14
C PHE A 257 13.13 11.78 -6.03
N VAL A 258 13.03 10.45 -5.99
CA VAL A 258 14.21 9.58 -5.94
C VAL A 258 14.28 8.81 -7.26
N ALA A 259 15.33 9.07 -8.03
CA ALA A 259 15.55 8.52 -9.35
C ALA A 259 16.78 7.60 -9.34
N VAL A 260 16.60 6.34 -9.75
CA VAL A 260 17.65 5.31 -9.69
C VAL A 260 17.76 4.62 -11.04
N GLN A 261 19.00 4.38 -11.47
CA GLN A 261 19.31 3.61 -12.68
C GLN A 261 18.79 2.17 -12.53
N VAL A 262 18.09 1.69 -13.56
CA VAL A 262 17.68 0.29 -13.69
C VAL A 262 17.91 -0.14 -15.13
N GLY A 263 18.97 -0.91 -15.35
CA GLY A 263 19.42 -1.27 -16.69
C GLY A 263 19.71 -0.03 -17.55
N THR A 264 19.05 0.12 -18.69
CA THR A 264 19.23 1.26 -19.62
C THR A 264 18.29 2.44 -19.32
N GLY A 265 17.50 2.38 -18.25
CA GLY A 265 16.52 3.41 -17.89
C GLY A 265 16.65 3.86 -16.45
N VAL A 266 15.77 4.78 -16.03
CA VAL A 266 15.71 5.32 -14.67
C VAL A 266 14.31 5.16 -14.14
N ASN A 267 14.18 4.55 -12.97
CA ASN A 267 12.94 4.49 -12.21
C ASN A 267 12.89 5.67 -11.23
N ILE A 268 11.75 6.33 -11.17
CA ILE A 268 11.51 7.48 -10.30
C ILE A 268 10.40 7.14 -9.32
N SER A 269 10.68 7.31 -8.02
CA SER A 269 9.67 7.30 -6.96
C SER A 269 9.44 8.73 -6.48
N ALA A 270 8.19 9.18 -6.47
CA ALA A 270 7.80 10.51 -6.05
C ALA A 270 6.85 10.45 -4.84
N ARG A 271 7.06 11.35 -3.88
CA ARG A 271 6.23 11.49 -2.68
C ARG A 271 5.93 12.97 -2.42
N SER A 272 4.83 13.24 -1.71
CA SER A 272 4.42 14.60 -1.32
C SER A 272 3.63 14.59 -0.02
N LEU A 273 3.67 15.72 0.68
CA LEU A 273 2.80 15.99 1.84
C LEU A 273 1.40 16.53 1.44
N GLY A 274 1.10 16.57 0.13
CA GLY A 274 -0.21 17.00 -0.41
C GLY A 274 -0.23 18.40 -1.05
N ALA A 275 0.70 19.28 -0.70
CA ALA A 275 0.81 20.62 -1.31
C ALA A 275 1.24 20.55 -2.79
N VAL A 276 2.06 19.59 -3.14
CA VAL A 276 2.50 19.31 -4.53
C VAL A 276 1.81 18.04 -5.02
N ASN A 277 1.10 18.11 -6.13
CA ASN A 277 0.50 16.93 -6.76
C ASN A 277 1.56 16.20 -7.60
N VAL A 278 2.19 15.18 -7.01
CA VAL A 278 3.24 14.41 -7.70
C VAL A 278 2.70 13.52 -8.82
N GLN A 279 1.40 13.20 -8.81
CA GLN A 279 0.77 12.47 -9.91
C GLN A 279 0.89 13.24 -11.22
N VAL A 280 0.49 14.51 -11.24
CA VAL A 280 0.54 15.36 -12.46
C VAL A 280 1.97 15.48 -12.98
N ILE A 281 2.95 15.62 -12.07
CA ILE A 281 4.36 15.69 -12.44
C ILE A 281 4.83 14.38 -13.07
N MET A 282 4.48 13.22 -12.47
CA MET A 282 4.89 11.91 -12.99
C MET A 282 4.17 11.54 -14.28
N GLU A 283 2.89 11.93 -14.45
CA GLU A 283 2.15 11.74 -15.71
C GLU A 283 2.81 12.51 -16.88
N SER A 284 3.33 13.71 -16.64
CA SER A 284 4.08 14.46 -17.66
C SER A 284 5.39 13.77 -18.09
N LEU A 285 5.89 12.85 -17.26
CA LEU A 285 7.06 12.01 -17.53
C LEU A 285 6.69 10.60 -18.06
N GLY A 286 5.40 10.36 -18.34
CA GLY A 286 4.89 9.07 -18.81
C GLY A 286 4.66 8.03 -17.72
N GLY A 287 4.61 8.47 -16.46
CA GLY A 287 4.29 7.68 -15.29
C GLY A 287 2.85 7.82 -14.82
N GLY A 288 2.62 7.62 -13.51
CA GLY A 288 1.31 7.79 -12.89
C GLY A 288 1.36 7.55 -11.40
N GLY A 289 0.19 7.59 -10.75
CA GLY A 289 0.05 7.37 -9.32
C GLY A 289 -1.10 8.16 -8.72
N HIS A 290 -0.89 8.69 -7.53
CA HIS A 290 -1.84 9.52 -6.80
C HIS A 290 -1.19 10.86 -6.40
N GLN A 291 -2.00 11.79 -5.89
CA GLN A 291 -1.56 13.13 -5.51
C GLN A 291 -0.30 13.15 -4.64
N THR A 292 -0.19 12.23 -3.67
CA THR A 292 0.90 12.18 -2.69
C THR A 292 1.94 11.10 -2.97
N MET A 293 1.66 10.17 -3.89
CA MET A 293 2.51 9.04 -4.22
C MET A 293 2.40 8.70 -5.71
N ALA A 294 3.51 8.79 -6.44
CA ALA A 294 3.53 8.51 -7.86
C ALA A 294 4.89 7.94 -8.28
N ALA A 295 4.95 7.36 -9.48
CA ALA A 295 6.17 6.80 -10.04
C ALA A 295 6.23 7.00 -11.55
N ALA A 296 7.43 7.01 -12.10
CA ALA A 296 7.65 7.00 -13.55
C ALA A 296 8.87 6.14 -13.90
N GLN A 297 8.88 5.63 -15.13
CA GLN A 297 10.02 4.92 -15.70
C GLN A 297 10.45 5.60 -16.99
N LEU A 298 11.65 6.15 -17.00
CA LEU A 298 12.27 6.77 -18.16
C LEU A 298 13.19 5.75 -18.84
N LYS A 299 12.96 5.49 -20.12
CA LYS A 299 13.76 4.54 -20.91
C LYS A 299 14.93 5.26 -21.59
N HIS A 300 16.07 4.57 -21.73
CA HIS A 300 17.25 5.04 -22.45
C HIS A 300 17.73 6.42 -22.03
N ILE A 301 17.86 6.63 -20.73
CA ILE A 301 18.26 7.92 -20.13
C ILE A 301 19.25 7.70 -19.00
N THR A 302 20.17 8.65 -18.81
CA THR A 302 21.07 8.66 -17.65
C THR A 302 20.40 9.29 -16.43
N PRO A 303 20.90 8.98 -15.22
CA PRO A 303 20.41 9.61 -13.99
C PRO A 303 20.44 11.14 -14.02
N GLU A 304 21.51 11.76 -14.54
CA GLU A 304 21.66 13.23 -14.63
C GLU A 304 20.63 13.84 -15.57
N ALA A 305 20.38 13.18 -16.71
CA ALA A 305 19.35 13.63 -17.65
C ALA A 305 17.94 13.45 -17.08
N ALA A 306 17.72 12.42 -16.23
CA ALA A 306 16.47 12.25 -15.49
C ALA A 306 16.27 13.39 -14.49
N ARG A 307 17.31 13.83 -13.75
CA ARG A 307 17.25 15.02 -12.88
C ARG A 307 16.75 16.25 -13.65
N ALA A 308 17.33 16.55 -14.79
CA ALA A 308 16.93 17.69 -15.62
C ALA A 308 15.46 17.62 -16.06
N ARG A 309 14.99 16.42 -16.44
CA ARG A 309 13.57 16.19 -16.78
C ARG A 309 12.63 16.39 -15.59
N ILE A 310 13.00 15.90 -14.40
CA ILE A 310 12.22 16.11 -13.17
C ILE A 310 12.13 17.62 -12.86
N GLN A 311 13.24 18.36 -12.95
CA GLN A 311 13.25 19.80 -12.73
C GLN A 311 12.32 20.54 -13.70
N THR A 312 12.39 20.20 -14.99
CA THR A 312 11.51 20.77 -16.03
C THR A 312 10.04 20.48 -15.74
N ALA A 313 9.71 19.24 -15.34
CA ALA A 313 8.34 18.86 -15.01
C ALA A 313 7.81 19.62 -13.76
N ILE A 314 8.65 19.81 -12.74
CA ILE A 314 8.32 20.63 -11.57
C ILE A 314 8.03 22.08 -11.97
N ASP A 315 8.85 22.66 -12.86
CA ASP A 315 8.66 24.03 -13.32
C ASP A 315 7.34 24.20 -14.08
N GLN A 316 7.06 23.31 -15.03
CA GLN A 316 5.81 23.29 -15.79
C GLN A 316 4.58 23.17 -14.87
N TYR A 317 4.64 22.26 -13.88
CA TYR A 317 3.60 22.11 -12.89
C TYR A 317 3.36 23.43 -12.12
N ARG A 318 4.41 24.08 -11.62
CA ARG A 318 4.29 25.34 -10.88
C ARG A 318 3.79 26.51 -11.74
N GLU A 319 4.15 26.56 -13.00
CA GLU A 319 3.64 27.56 -13.95
C GLU A 319 2.13 27.36 -14.21
N SER A 320 1.68 26.11 -14.37
CA SER A 320 0.26 25.82 -14.54
C SER A 320 -0.56 26.23 -13.31
N GLN A 321 -0.06 25.98 -12.11
CA GLN A 321 -0.73 26.38 -10.86
C GLN A 321 -0.86 27.92 -10.73
N LYS A 322 0.16 28.68 -11.13
CA LYS A 322 0.10 30.15 -11.12
C LYS A 322 -0.95 30.71 -12.08
N LYS A 323 -1.11 30.11 -13.27
CA LYS A 323 -2.13 30.52 -14.25
C LYS A 323 -3.53 30.26 -13.71
N THR A 324 -3.78 29.10 -13.14
CA THR A 324 -5.07 28.75 -12.56
C THR A 324 -5.45 29.66 -11.38
N SER A 325 -4.49 30.04 -10.52
CA SER A 325 -4.72 30.97 -9.42
C SER A 325 -5.04 32.38 -9.91
N SER A 326 -4.35 32.85 -10.96
CA SER A 326 -4.60 34.20 -11.53
C SER A 326 -5.93 34.30 -12.27
N GLU A 327 -6.43 33.22 -12.87
CA GLU A 327 -7.74 33.15 -13.51
C GLU A 327 -8.88 33.10 -12.48
N ALA A 328 -8.70 32.39 -11.37
CA ALA A 328 -9.67 32.35 -10.27
C ALA A 328 -9.85 33.69 -9.57
N ASP A 329 -8.78 34.50 -9.45
CA ASP A 329 -8.85 35.83 -8.89
C ASP A 329 -9.43 36.89 -9.86
N ALA A 330 -9.52 36.58 -11.16
CA ALA A 330 -10.00 37.48 -12.22
C ALA A 330 -11.53 37.34 -12.48
N GLU A 331 -12.23 36.35 -11.93
CA GLU A 331 -13.68 36.27 -12.05
C GLU A 331 -14.37 37.36 -11.20
N PRO A 332 -15.17 38.30 -11.81
CA PRO A 332 -15.83 39.36 -11.08
C PRO A 332 -16.91 38.80 -10.17
N LYS A 333 -16.81 39.11 -8.86
CA LYS A 333 -17.90 38.87 -7.90
C LYS A 333 -19.20 39.44 -8.47
N LYS A 334 -20.11 38.56 -8.91
CA LYS A 334 -21.50 38.96 -9.25
C LYS A 334 -22.07 39.64 -8.03
N LYS A 335 -22.33 40.98 -8.17
CA LYS A 335 -23.09 41.76 -7.19
C LYS A 335 -24.49 41.19 -7.17
N ASP A 336 -24.88 40.52 -6.09
CA ASP A 336 -26.27 40.27 -5.75
C ASP A 336 -26.93 41.61 -5.47
N ASN A 337 -27.54 42.20 -6.51
CA ASN A 337 -28.57 43.21 -6.34
C ASN A 337 -29.90 42.45 -6.22
N LYS A 338 -30.41 42.31 -5.01
CA LYS A 338 -31.83 42.06 -4.78
C LYS A 338 -32.52 43.36 -4.39
N PRO A 339 -33.69 43.66 -4.99
CA PRO A 339 -34.52 44.81 -4.62
C PRO A 339 -35.23 44.66 -3.27
#